data_8adfc4e3c222a3c53020bfe1ef2c6a09
#
_entry.id   8adfc4e3c222a3c53020bfe1ef2c6a09
#
_cell.length_a   1.000
_cell.length_b   1.000
_cell.length_c   1.000
_cell.angle_alpha   90.00
_cell.angle_beta   90.00
_cell.angle_gamma   90.00
#
_symmetry.space_group_name_H-M   'P 1'
#
loop_
_entity.id
_entity.type
_entity.pdbx_description
1 polymer ?
#
loop_
_entity_poly.entity_id
_entity_poly.type
_entity_poly.pdbx_seq_one_letter_code
_entity_poly.pdbx_strand_id
1 'polypeptide(L)'
;MRKVEFEPHAFNDFIEWSSLDPKLFVRISELITHIQRSPFVGIGKPEPLKFQWKGYWSRRINDEHRLVYSIMDDSIIIASCKFHYP
;
A
#
# COMPACT_ATOMS: atom_id res chain seq x y z
N MET A 1 15.94 1.08 7.54
CA MET A 1 14.75 1.20 6.68
C MET A 1 13.96 -0.11 6.73
N ARG A 2 12.64 -0.02 6.78
CA ARG A 2 11.79 -1.20 6.88
C ARG A 2 11.83 -2.02 5.60
N LYS A 3 11.80 -3.34 5.76
CA LYS A 3 11.68 -4.26 4.63
C LYS A 3 10.26 -4.22 4.09
N VAL A 4 10.10 -4.56 2.83
CA VAL A 4 8.78 -4.59 2.17
C VAL A 4 8.44 -6.02 1.80
N GLU A 5 7.30 -6.49 2.26
CA GLU A 5 6.76 -7.80 1.91
C GLU A 5 5.39 -7.61 1.29
N PHE A 6 5.04 -8.47 0.34
CA PHE A 6 3.75 -8.42 -0.33
C PHE A 6 2.99 -9.71 -0.08
N GLU A 7 1.69 -9.60 0.16
CA GLU A 7 0.82 -10.74 0.01
C GLU A 7 0.84 -11.16 -1.46
N PRO A 8 0.73 -12.48 -1.76
CA PRO A 8 0.88 -12.94 -3.16
C PRO A 8 -0.01 -12.23 -4.17
N HIS A 9 -1.29 -12.03 -3.85
CA HIS A 9 -2.20 -11.34 -4.78
C HIS A 9 -1.82 -9.87 -4.95
N ALA A 10 -1.34 -9.24 -3.89
CA ALA A 10 -0.92 -7.84 -3.94
C ALA A 10 0.32 -7.69 -4.82
N PHE A 11 1.24 -8.64 -4.75
CA PHE A 11 2.42 -8.62 -5.59
C PHE A 11 2.04 -8.80 -7.07
N ASN A 12 1.13 -9.73 -7.35
CA ASN A 12 0.65 -9.92 -8.72
C ASN A 12 0.00 -8.65 -9.27
N ASP A 13 -0.83 -7.99 -8.48
CA ASP A 13 -1.46 -6.73 -8.89
C ASP A 13 -0.41 -5.64 -9.11
N PHE A 14 0.58 -5.56 -8.24
CA PHE A 14 1.65 -4.57 -8.36
C PHE A 14 2.41 -4.74 -9.68
N ILE A 15 2.80 -5.98 -10.00
CA ILE A 15 3.50 -6.27 -11.25
C ILE A 15 2.62 -5.96 -12.46
N GLU A 16 1.34 -6.32 -12.38
CA GLU A 16 0.40 -6.07 -13.47
C GLU A 16 0.23 -4.58 -13.76
N TRP A 17 0.23 -3.74 -12.71
CA TRP A 17 0.16 -2.30 -12.90
C TRP A 17 1.27 -1.75 -13.79
N SER A 18 2.46 -2.37 -13.78
CA SER A 18 3.57 -1.91 -14.60
C SER A 18 3.23 -1.93 -16.10
N SER A 19 2.33 -2.81 -16.52
CA SER A 19 1.86 -2.91 -17.91
C SER A 19 0.56 -2.17 -18.13
N LEU A 20 -0.39 -2.30 -17.20
CA LEU A 20 -1.73 -1.71 -17.36
C LEU A 20 -1.74 -0.20 -17.22
N ASP A 21 -0.99 0.32 -16.26
CA ASP A 21 -0.95 1.75 -15.99
C ASP A 21 0.36 2.11 -15.31
N PRO A 22 1.40 2.39 -16.10
CA PRO A 22 2.72 2.69 -15.54
C PRO A 22 2.74 3.86 -14.56
N LYS A 23 1.84 4.83 -14.71
CA LYS A 23 1.76 5.96 -13.78
C LYS A 23 1.30 5.50 -12.41
N LEU A 24 0.34 4.58 -12.36
CA LEU A 24 -0.10 4.01 -11.09
C LEU A 24 0.99 3.17 -10.46
N PHE A 25 1.73 2.41 -11.27
CA PHE A 25 2.86 1.64 -10.77
C PHE A 25 3.88 2.55 -10.07
N VAL A 26 4.24 3.66 -10.71
CA VAL A 26 5.17 4.63 -10.13
C VAL A 26 4.59 5.23 -8.85
N ARG A 27 3.31 5.59 -8.87
CA ARG A 27 2.64 6.18 -7.69
C ARG A 27 2.68 5.22 -6.51
N ILE A 28 2.38 3.93 -6.75
CA ILE A 28 2.42 2.93 -5.69
C ILE A 28 3.84 2.79 -5.14
N SER A 29 4.83 2.78 -6.01
CA SER A 29 6.24 2.69 -5.61
C SER A 29 6.63 3.88 -4.73
N GLU A 30 6.18 5.08 -5.07
CA GLU A 30 6.43 6.28 -4.26
C GLU A 30 5.78 6.17 -2.88
N LEU A 31 4.53 5.69 -2.84
CA LEU A 31 3.84 5.50 -1.57
C LEU A 31 4.58 4.52 -0.67
N ILE A 32 5.03 3.40 -1.23
CA ILE A 32 5.76 2.39 -0.45
C ILE A 32 7.06 3.00 0.10
N THR A 33 7.77 3.75 -0.73
CA THR A 33 9.01 4.41 -0.29
C THR A 33 8.75 5.37 0.86
N HIS A 34 7.64 6.11 0.81
CA HIS A 34 7.25 7.01 1.90
C HIS A 34 6.92 6.24 3.18
N ILE A 35 6.19 5.14 3.05
CA ILE A 35 5.81 4.30 4.20
C ILE A 35 7.05 3.77 4.91
N GLN A 36 8.10 3.42 4.16
CA GLN A 36 9.34 2.93 4.75
C GLN A 36 9.95 3.93 5.74
N ARG A 37 9.77 5.21 5.50
CA ARG A 37 10.29 6.27 6.38
C ARG A 37 9.27 6.75 7.39
N SER A 38 8.01 6.88 6.98
CA SER A 38 6.95 7.49 7.78
C SER A 38 5.68 6.67 7.62
N PRO A 39 5.57 5.58 8.38
CA PRO A 39 4.46 4.63 8.16
C PRO A 39 3.07 5.18 8.46
N PHE A 40 2.95 6.25 9.26
CA PHE A 40 1.65 6.71 9.71
C PHE A 40 1.30 8.14 9.28
N VAL A 41 2.22 8.82 8.60
CA VAL A 41 1.99 10.19 8.12
C VAL A 41 2.59 10.33 6.74
N GLY A 42 2.14 11.35 6.00
CA GLY A 42 2.73 11.67 4.71
C GLY A 42 1.73 11.63 3.56
N ILE A 43 2.24 11.40 2.37
CA ILE A 43 1.44 11.47 1.14
C ILE A 43 0.38 10.37 1.08
N GLY A 44 -0.70 10.62 0.35
CA GLY A 44 -1.74 9.63 0.12
C GLY A 44 -2.75 9.52 1.25
N LYS A 45 -2.81 10.49 2.17
CA LYS A 45 -3.76 10.52 3.28
C LYS A 45 -3.79 9.20 4.07
N PRO A 46 -2.69 8.84 4.76
CA PRO A 46 -2.69 7.59 5.51
C PRO A 46 -3.78 7.59 6.58
N GLU A 47 -4.56 6.51 6.64
CA GLU A 47 -5.66 6.35 7.56
C GLU A 47 -5.62 4.95 8.19
N PRO A 48 -5.81 4.84 9.52
CA PRO A 48 -5.97 3.54 10.14
C PRO A 48 -7.35 2.96 9.79
N LEU A 49 -7.40 1.68 9.53
CA LEU A 49 -8.64 0.99 9.20
C LEU A 49 -9.29 0.46 10.48
N LYS A 50 -10.58 0.10 10.39
CA LYS A 50 -11.40 -0.28 11.53
C LYS A 50 -11.97 -1.68 11.37
N PHE A 51 -12.61 -2.17 12.43
CA PHE A 51 -13.32 -3.44 12.46
C PHE A 51 -12.40 -4.60 12.09
N GLN A 52 -12.78 -5.45 11.14
CA GLN A 52 -11.97 -6.60 10.74
C GLN A 52 -10.61 -6.20 10.16
N TRP A 53 -10.45 -4.94 9.78
CA TRP A 53 -9.17 -4.44 9.24
C TRP A 53 -8.35 -3.67 10.26
N LYS A 54 -8.70 -3.77 11.53
CA LYS A 54 -7.96 -3.10 12.60
C LYS A 54 -6.50 -3.57 12.58
N GLY A 55 -5.58 -2.60 12.64
CA GLY A 55 -4.15 -2.89 12.54
C GLY A 55 -3.59 -2.61 11.17
N TYR A 56 -4.46 -2.46 10.17
CA TYR A 56 -4.06 -2.10 8.82
C TYR A 56 -4.26 -0.60 8.61
N TRP A 57 -3.54 -0.09 7.61
CA TRP A 57 -3.62 1.31 7.19
C TRP A 57 -3.87 1.35 5.69
N SER A 58 -4.42 2.46 5.21
CA SER A 58 -4.55 2.67 3.77
C SER A 58 -3.98 4.00 3.37
N ARG A 59 -3.47 4.06 2.14
CA ARG A 59 -3.10 5.31 1.49
C ARG A 59 -3.77 5.36 0.12
N ARG A 60 -4.17 6.55 -0.28
CA ARG A 60 -4.85 6.75 -1.55
C ARG A 60 -3.83 6.67 -2.70
N ILE A 61 -4.07 5.77 -3.65
CA ILE A 61 -3.31 5.71 -4.90
C ILE A 61 -3.93 6.73 -5.86
N ASN A 62 -5.24 6.62 -6.07
CA ASN A 62 -6.07 7.57 -6.81
C ASN A 62 -7.49 7.46 -6.25
N ASP A 63 -8.50 8.00 -6.96
CA ASP A 63 -9.87 7.96 -6.47
C ASP A 63 -10.42 6.54 -6.35
N GLU A 64 -9.98 5.65 -7.23
CA GLU A 64 -10.49 4.29 -7.32
C GLU A 64 -9.71 3.28 -6.48
N HIS A 65 -8.42 3.48 -6.31
CA HIS A 65 -7.53 2.46 -5.74
C HIS A 65 -6.86 2.92 -4.46
N ARG A 66 -6.65 1.97 -3.55
CA ARG A 66 -5.98 2.19 -2.26
C ARG A 66 -4.84 1.20 -2.08
N LEU A 67 -3.80 1.65 -1.42
CA LEU A 67 -2.72 0.80 -0.96
C LEU A 67 -3.01 0.46 0.50
N VAL A 68 -3.23 -0.83 0.78
CA VAL A 68 -3.51 -1.30 2.15
C VAL A 68 -2.29 -2.02 2.68
N TYR A 69 -1.87 -1.66 3.90
CA TYR A 69 -0.65 -2.19 4.46
C TYR A 69 -0.73 -2.30 5.98
N SER A 70 0.15 -3.10 6.55
CA SER A 70 0.34 -3.15 8.00
C SER A 70 1.83 -3.04 8.31
N ILE A 71 2.13 -2.62 9.53
CA ILE A 71 3.52 -2.45 9.99
C ILE A 71 3.80 -3.53 11.02
N MET A 72 4.85 -4.31 10.76
CA MET A 72 5.30 -5.38 11.65
C MET A 72 6.78 -5.13 11.96
N ASP A 73 7.13 -5.04 13.23
CA ASP A 73 8.52 -4.82 13.68
C ASP A 73 9.34 -3.93 12.71
N ASP A 74 10.14 -4.55 11.84
CA ASP A 74 10.98 -3.83 10.89
C ASP A 74 10.53 -4.01 9.44
N SER A 75 9.29 -4.45 9.21
CA SER A 75 8.77 -4.70 7.88
C SER A 75 7.42 -4.04 7.63
N ILE A 76 7.10 -3.86 6.35
CA ILE A 76 5.81 -3.41 5.86
C ILE A 76 5.21 -4.57 5.10
N ILE A 77 3.95 -4.92 5.41
CA ILE A 77 3.22 -5.94 4.68
C ILE A 77 2.23 -5.24 3.77
N ILE A 78 2.40 -5.38 2.47
CA ILE A 78 1.45 -4.82 1.49
C ILE A 78 0.34 -5.85 1.29
N ALA A 79 -0.86 -5.52 1.76
CA ALA A 79 -2.00 -6.41 1.72
C ALA A 79 -2.78 -6.31 0.41
N SER A 80 -2.87 -5.11 -0.17
CA SER A 80 -3.50 -4.92 -1.48
C SER A 80 -3.07 -3.59 -2.07
N CYS A 81 -3.18 -3.46 -3.39
CA CYS A 81 -2.89 -2.21 -4.09
C CYS A 81 -3.82 -2.02 -5.29
N LYS A 82 -5.03 -2.57 -5.18
CA LYS A 82 -6.03 -2.48 -6.24
C LYS A 82 -7.40 -2.38 -5.60
N PHE A 83 -8.25 -1.49 -6.13
CA PHE A 83 -9.58 -1.20 -5.60
C PHE A 83 -9.52 -0.69 -4.16
N HIS A 84 -10.65 -0.60 -3.51
CA HIS A 84 -10.73 -0.32 -2.09
C HIS A 84 -10.52 -1.63 -1.33
N TYR A 85 -10.28 -1.55 -0.04
CA TYR A 85 -10.22 -2.73 0.81
C TYR A 85 -11.65 -3.32 0.91
N PRO A 86 -11.75 -4.64 0.93
CA PRO A 86 -13.06 -5.28 1.03
C PRO A 86 -13.75 -5.02 2.35
#